data_d0949a854fd3284741c8944027ee6d75
#
_entry.id   d0949a854fd3284741c8944027ee6d75
#
_cell.length_a   1.000
_cell.length_b   1.000
_cell.length_c   1.000
_cell.angle_alpha   90.00
_cell.angle_beta   90.00
_cell.angle_gamma   90.00
#
_symmetry.space_group_name_H-M   'P 1'
#
loop_
_entity.id
_entity.type
_entity.pdbx_description
1 polymer ?
#
loop_
_entity_poly.entity_id
_entity_poly.type
_entity_poly.pdbx_seq_one_letter_code
_entity_poly.pdbx_strand_id
1 'polypeptide(L)'
;CVFVGRDESGQAKYAGLRGTYDLNGPGFKGDAPGSDKSTGFSLPHDPCSDMVLVFEAPIDLMSYLTLHRDTTNAVALCGLYDGALQTYLQAHPEIRRIALCLDADEPGQKAAQQLQEKYQLQGYAVTVEKPRCGKDWNEYLQRKICSRERGR
;
A
#
# COMPACT_ATOMS: atom_id res chain seq x y z
N CYS A 1 15.64 5.99 -2.58
CA CYS A 1 14.26 6.41 -2.82
C CYS A 1 13.59 6.77 -1.50
N VAL A 2 12.75 7.83 -1.48
CA VAL A 2 12.03 8.30 -0.29
C VAL A 2 10.55 8.40 -0.62
N PHE A 3 9.70 7.76 0.18
CA PHE A 3 8.25 7.85 0.10
C PHE A 3 7.75 8.76 1.24
N VAL A 4 7.17 9.91 0.89
CA VAL A 4 6.76 10.93 1.87
C VAL A 4 5.25 10.89 2.06
N GLY A 5 4.82 10.60 3.29
CA GLY A 5 3.44 10.74 3.73
C GLY A 5 3.17 12.12 4.30
N ARG A 6 2.02 12.70 3.94
CA ARG A 6 1.61 14.04 4.36
C ARG A 6 0.26 13.98 5.06
N ASP A 7 0.08 14.86 6.05
CA ASP A 7 -1.24 15.08 6.65
C ASP A 7 -2.14 15.96 5.76
N GLU A 8 -3.36 16.21 6.20
CA GLU A 8 -4.36 17.03 5.49
C GLU A 8 -3.89 18.47 5.26
N SER A 9 -2.99 18.98 6.10
CA SER A 9 -2.38 20.31 5.92
C SER A 9 -1.26 20.33 4.88
N GLY A 10 -0.89 19.17 4.33
CA GLY A 10 0.22 18.98 3.41
C GLY A 10 1.59 18.86 4.11
N GLN A 11 1.63 18.86 5.46
CA GLN A 11 2.88 18.71 6.20
C GLN A 11 3.37 17.27 6.14
N ALA A 12 4.67 17.08 5.85
CA ALA A 12 5.30 15.76 5.89
C ALA A 12 5.34 15.22 7.33
N LYS A 13 4.75 14.03 7.54
CA LYS A 13 4.69 13.33 8.83
C LYS A 13 5.38 11.97 8.79
N TYR A 14 5.51 11.38 7.63
CA TYR A 14 6.13 10.07 7.42
C TYR A 14 7.14 10.13 6.28
N ALA A 15 8.24 9.42 6.39
CA ALA A 15 9.18 9.21 5.30
C ALA A 15 9.76 7.79 5.33
N GLY A 16 9.31 6.95 4.40
CA GLY A 16 9.83 5.61 4.16
C GLY A 16 11.05 5.64 3.24
N LEU A 17 12.11 4.95 3.64
CA LEU A 17 13.39 4.93 2.94
C LEU A 17 13.60 3.58 2.26
N ARG A 18 14.05 3.59 1.00
CA ARG A 18 14.44 2.39 0.24
C ARG A 18 15.76 2.62 -0.46
N GLY A 19 16.72 1.73 -0.24
CA GLY A 19 17.94 1.65 -1.03
C GLY A 19 17.63 1.32 -2.49
N THR A 20 18.40 1.89 -3.40
CA THR A 20 18.29 1.66 -4.86
C THR A 20 19.41 0.76 -5.39
N TYR A 21 20.31 0.30 -4.52
CA TYR A 21 21.45 -0.54 -4.84
C TYR A 21 21.52 -1.76 -3.90
N ASP A 22 21.75 -2.93 -4.49
CA ASP A 22 21.90 -4.22 -3.78
C ASP A 22 23.34 -4.74 -3.87
N LEU A 23 24.34 -3.85 -3.78
CA LEU A 23 25.74 -4.19 -4.02
C LEU A 23 26.32 -5.23 -3.06
N ASN A 24 25.79 -5.34 -1.82
CA ASN A 24 26.30 -6.23 -0.77
C ASN A 24 25.19 -6.95 0.04
N GLY A 25 24.03 -7.19 -0.56
CA GLY A 25 22.89 -7.82 0.11
C GLY A 25 21.57 -7.08 -0.13
N PRO A 26 20.50 -7.41 0.58
CA PRO A 26 19.19 -6.78 0.39
C PRO A 26 19.29 -5.27 0.63
N GLY A 27 18.74 -4.47 -0.29
CA GLY A 27 18.78 -3.01 -0.24
C GLY A 27 18.20 -2.45 1.07
N PHE A 28 18.72 -1.32 1.52
CA PHE A 28 18.29 -0.67 2.75
C PHE A 28 16.77 -0.45 2.78
N LYS A 29 16.15 -0.78 3.91
CA LYS A 29 14.73 -0.63 4.18
C LYS A 29 14.53 -0.06 5.58
N GLY A 30 13.86 1.08 5.70
CA GLY A 30 13.63 1.71 7.00
C GLY A 30 12.74 2.94 6.91
N ASP A 31 12.51 3.56 8.04
CA ASP A 31 11.77 4.83 8.15
C ASP A 31 12.72 5.91 8.68
N ALA A 32 12.53 7.16 8.24
CA ALA A 32 13.26 8.29 8.79
C ALA A 32 12.91 8.50 10.28
N PRO A 33 13.87 8.91 11.12
CA PRO A 33 13.58 9.23 12.51
C PRO A 33 12.44 10.25 12.64
N GLY A 34 11.51 10.02 13.59
CA GLY A 34 10.35 10.89 13.81
C GLY A 34 9.18 10.66 12.85
N SER A 35 9.25 9.63 12.00
CA SER A 35 8.13 9.26 11.12
C SER A 35 6.94 8.77 11.92
N ASP A 36 5.76 9.30 11.59
CA ASP A 36 4.47 8.87 12.13
C ASP A 36 3.79 7.87 11.19
N LYS A 37 3.76 6.61 11.58
CA LYS A 37 3.12 5.53 10.81
C LYS A 37 1.60 5.64 10.73
N SER A 38 0.97 6.46 11.57
CA SER A 38 -0.47 6.74 11.45
C SER A 38 -0.80 7.61 10.23
N THR A 39 0.21 8.22 9.60
CA THR A 39 0.05 8.93 8.32
C THR A 39 0.32 8.03 7.12
N GLY A 40 1.31 7.14 7.20
CA GLY A 40 1.70 6.24 6.11
C GLY A 40 2.10 6.99 4.83
N PHE A 41 1.92 6.31 3.68
CA PHE A 41 2.07 6.92 2.36
C PHE A 41 0.77 6.77 1.57
N SER A 42 0.24 7.85 1.03
CA SER A 42 -0.99 7.82 0.22
C SER A 42 -0.83 8.59 -1.08
N LEU A 43 -1.66 8.24 -2.05
CA LEU A 43 -1.85 9.06 -3.24
C LEU A 43 -2.74 10.27 -2.92
N PRO A 44 -2.70 11.34 -3.76
CA PRO A 44 -3.68 12.40 -3.69
C PRO A 44 -5.10 11.82 -3.75
N HIS A 45 -5.98 12.35 -2.91
CA HIS A 45 -7.36 11.90 -2.82
C HIS A 45 -8.16 12.20 -4.09
N ASP A 46 -8.90 11.20 -4.57
CA ASP A 46 -9.88 11.32 -5.65
C ASP A 46 -11.30 11.32 -5.04
N PRO A 47 -11.99 12.47 -5.01
CA PRO A 47 -13.32 12.57 -4.42
C PRO A 47 -14.42 11.88 -5.25
N CYS A 48 -14.12 11.47 -6.49
CA CYS A 48 -15.06 10.74 -7.34
C CYS A 48 -15.12 9.23 -7.03
N SER A 49 -14.21 8.72 -6.19
CA SER A 49 -14.15 7.32 -5.82
C SER A 49 -14.48 7.10 -4.34
N ASP A 50 -15.41 6.18 -4.06
CA ASP A 50 -15.75 5.72 -2.71
C ASP A 50 -14.92 4.52 -2.24
N MET A 51 -13.88 4.16 -3.00
CA MET A 51 -13.02 3.01 -2.73
C MET A 51 -11.58 3.44 -2.40
N VAL A 52 -10.95 2.73 -1.47
CA VAL A 52 -9.52 2.84 -1.19
C VAL A 52 -8.81 1.49 -1.30
N LEU A 53 -7.67 1.47 -1.99
CA LEU A 53 -6.75 0.33 -2.04
C LEU A 53 -5.75 0.44 -0.91
N VAL A 54 -5.46 -0.66 -0.22
CA VAL A 54 -4.59 -0.70 0.96
C VAL A 54 -3.43 -1.65 0.73
N PHE A 55 -2.21 -1.16 0.85
CA PHE A 55 -0.97 -1.90 0.61
C PHE A 55 -0.12 -1.97 1.87
N GLU A 56 0.74 -2.99 1.98
CA GLU A 56 1.69 -3.09 3.08
C GLU A 56 2.82 -2.07 2.92
N ALA A 57 3.35 -1.89 1.70
CA ALA A 57 4.45 -0.97 1.43
C ALA A 57 4.17 -0.05 0.23
N PRO A 58 4.78 1.16 0.20
CA PRO A 58 4.64 2.10 -0.92
C PRO A 58 5.09 1.53 -2.27
N ILE A 59 6.10 0.65 -2.27
CA ILE A 59 6.60 0.04 -3.51
C ILE A 59 5.54 -0.89 -4.13
N ASP A 60 4.74 -1.59 -3.32
CA ASP A 60 3.67 -2.46 -3.80
C ASP A 60 2.51 -1.66 -4.36
N LEU A 61 2.16 -0.54 -3.71
CA LEU A 61 1.21 0.44 -4.23
C LEU A 61 1.62 0.94 -5.61
N MET A 62 2.86 1.39 -5.77
CA MET A 62 3.38 1.89 -7.06
C MET A 62 3.45 0.78 -8.13
N SER A 63 3.76 -0.44 -7.71
CA SER A 63 3.77 -1.61 -8.60
C SER A 63 2.37 -1.98 -9.07
N TYR A 64 1.39 -1.94 -8.18
CA TYR A 64 -0.01 -2.16 -8.52
C TYR A 64 -0.51 -1.14 -9.54
N LEU A 65 -0.24 0.15 -9.35
CA LEU A 65 -0.58 1.20 -10.31
C LEU A 65 0.08 1.02 -11.68
N THR A 66 1.29 0.49 -11.71
CA THR A 66 1.99 0.16 -12.96
C THR A 66 1.33 -1.01 -13.70
N LEU A 67 0.78 -1.97 -12.94
CA LEU A 67 0.06 -3.13 -13.47
C LEU A 67 -1.36 -2.81 -13.93
N HIS A 68 -2.02 -1.92 -13.19
CA HIS A 68 -3.42 -1.52 -13.36
C HIS A 68 -3.46 -0.01 -13.62
N ARG A 69 -3.97 0.39 -14.78
CA ARG A 69 -3.95 1.80 -15.21
C ARG A 69 -5.03 2.67 -14.56
N ASP A 70 -5.98 2.04 -13.88
CA ASP A 70 -7.05 2.74 -13.20
C ASP A 70 -6.53 3.29 -11.87
N THR A 71 -6.55 4.60 -11.74
CA THR A 71 -6.22 5.30 -10.50
C THR A 71 -7.44 5.38 -9.61
N THR A 72 -7.25 5.13 -8.33
CA THR A 72 -8.23 5.34 -7.27
C THR A 72 -7.49 5.72 -6.01
N ASN A 73 -8.21 6.00 -4.93
CA ASN A 73 -7.60 6.25 -3.63
C ASN A 73 -6.74 5.07 -3.20
N ALA A 74 -5.53 5.34 -2.73
CA ALA A 74 -4.63 4.29 -2.29
C ALA A 74 -3.77 4.76 -1.11
N VAL A 75 -3.58 3.86 -0.13
CA VAL A 75 -2.75 4.07 1.06
C VAL A 75 -1.84 2.87 1.30
N ALA A 76 -0.59 3.13 1.64
CA ALA A 76 0.35 2.12 2.11
C ALA A 76 0.55 2.29 3.63
N LEU A 77 0.34 1.20 4.37
CA LEU A 77 0.42 1.16 5.84
C LEU A 77 1.85 1.34 6.35
N CYS A 78 2.83 1.04 5.50
CA CYS A 78 4.26 1.01 5.87
C CYS A 78 4.56 -0.02 6.97
N GLY A 79 3.90 -1.18 6.87
CA GLY A 79 3.89 -2.33 7.77
C GLY A 79 2.50 -2.95 7.84
N LEU A 80 2.19 -3.61 8.94
CA LEU A 80 0.88 -4.26 9.15
C LEU A 80 -0.04 -3.52 10.16
N TYR A 81 0.44 -2.40 10.71
CA TYR A 81 -0.34 -1.53 11.59
C TYR A 81 -1.26 -0.63 10.74
N ASP A 82 -2.54 -0.65 11.01
CA ASP A 82 -3.55 0.01 10.19
C ASP A 82 -3.83 1.49 10.54
N GLY A 83 -2.96 2.13 11.34
CA GLY A 83 -3.13 3.53 11.73
C GLY A 83 -3.28 4.48 10.53
N ALA A 84 -2.50 4.27 9.46
CA ALA A 84 -2.60 5.07 8.25
C ALA A 84 -3.96 4.93 7.55
N LEU A 85 -4.54 3.71 7.53
CA LEU A 85 -5.89 3.50 7.00
C LEU A 85 -6.94 4.18 7.88
N GLN A 86 -6.81 4.07 9.21
CA GLN A 86 -7.74 4.74 10.13
C GLN A 86 -7.75 6.26 9.93
N THR A 87 -6.57 6.87 9.87
CA THR A 87 -6.42 8.31 9.62
C THR A 87 -7.02 8.69 8.26
N TYR A 88 -6.73 7.89 7.22
CA TYR A 88 -7.27 8.14 5.88
C TYR A 88 -8.81 8.08 5.84
N LEU A 89 -9.42 7.09 6.47
CA LEU A 89 -10.88 6.94 6.53
C LEU A 89 -11.56 8.03 7.35
N GLN A 90 -10.90 8.55 8.40
CA GLN A 90 -11.39 9.70 9.17
C GLN A 90 -11.41 10.99 8.34
N ALA A 91 -10.37 11.19 7.53
CA ALA A 91 -10.24 12.33 6.62
C ALA A 91 -11.23 12.26 5.43
N HIS A 92 -11.61 11.05 5.02
CA HIS A 92 -12.42 10.80 3.82
C HIS A 92 -13.67 9.97 4.15
N PRO A 93 -14.68 10.57 4.81
CA PRO A 93 -15.88 9.88 5.25
C PRO A 93 -16.80 9.37 4.12
N GLU A 94 -16.56 9.78 2.88
CA GLU A 94 -17.23 9.27 1.68
C GLU A 94 -16.78 7.86 1.27
N ILE A 95 -15.62 7.39 1.71
CA ILE A 95 -15.14 6.04 1.43
C ILE A 95 -16.10 5.00 2.04
N ARG A 96 -16.49 4.01 1.24
CA ARG A 96 -17.39 2.91 1.63
C ARG A 96 -16.78 1.54 1.34
N ARG A 97 -15.82 1.48 0.44
CA ARG A 97 -15.22 0.24 -0.04
C ARG A 97 -13.71 0.23 0.25
N ILE A 98 -13.22 -0.89 0.76
CA ILE A 98 -11.80 -1.10 1.07
C ILE A 98 -11.35 -2.36 0.32
N ALA A 99 -10.30 -2.25 -0.48
CA ALA A 99 -9.64 -3.40 -1.09
C ALA A 99 -8.27 -3.60 -0.41
N LEU A 100 -8.12 -4.69 0.32
CA LEU A 100 -6.89 -5.05 1.01
C LEU A 100 -5.97 -5.78 0.03
N CYS A 101 -4.90 -5.13 -0.38
CA CYS A 101 -3.90 -5.59 -1.34
C CYS A 101 -2.56 -5.89 -0.64
N LEU A 102 -2.62 -6.51 0.55
CA LEU A 102 -1.44 -6.83 1.36
C LEU A 102 -0.64 -7.99 0.76
N ASP A 103 0.55 -8.22 1.31
CA ASP A 103 1.43 -9.30 0.85
C ASP A 103 0.75 -10.68 0.94
N ALA A 104 1.09 -11.56 0.00
CA ALA A 104 0.52 -12.91 -0.07
C ALA A 104 1.21 -13.92 0.87
N ASP A 105 2.15 -13.45 1.71
CA ASP A 105 2.79 -14.27 2.72
C ASP A 105 1.88 -14.48 3.95
N GLU A 106 2.28 -15.36 4.86
CA GLU A 106 1.46 -15.71 6.03
C GLU A 106 1.13 -14.50 6.93
N PRO A 107 2.09 -13.61 7.31
CA PRO A 107 1.78 -12.41 8.09
C PRO A 107 0.82 -11.46 7.39
N GLY A 108 1.03 -11.19 6.10
CA GLY A 108 0.17 -10.32 5.30
C GLY A 108 -1.25 -10.84 5.18
N GLN A 109 -1.41 -12.15 4.97
CA GLN A 109 -2.73 -12.79 4.85
C GLN A 109 -3.49 -12.82 6.19
N LYS A 110 -2.78 -13.06 7.29
CA LYS A 110 -3.38 -12.99 8.63
C LYS A 110 -3.84 -11.56 8.94
N ALA A 111 -3.01 -10.57 8.63
CA ALA A 111 -3.39 -9.17 8.79
C ALA A 111 -4.59 -8.79 7.89
N ALA A 112 -4.62 -9.25 6.64
CA ALA A 112 -5.74 -9.01 5.73
C ALA A 112 -7.05 -9.56 6.29
N GLN A 113 -7.05 -10.78 6.84
CA GLN A 113 -8.23 -11.35 7.49
C GLN A 113 -8.68 -10.53 8.69
N GLN A 114 -7.78 -10.16 9.58
CA GLN A 114 -8.09 -9.34 10.76
C GLN A 114 -8.67 -7.97 10.39
N LEU A 115 -8.08 -7.31 9.40
CA LEU A 115 -8.55 -6.01 8.92
C LEU A 115 -9.91 -6.14 8.21
N GLN A 116 -10.12 -7.21 7.44
CA GLN A 116 -11.40 -7.48 6.80
C GLN A 116 -12.51 -7.60 7.84
N GLU A 117 -12.34 -8.45 8.87
CA GLU A 117 -13.30 -8.60 9.95
C GLU A 117 -13.57 -7.27 10.67
N LYS A 118 -12.49 -6.54 11.02
CA LYS A 118 -12.57 -5.26 11.72
C LYS A 118 -13.39 -4.23 10.95
N TYR A 119 -13.10 -4.02 9.67
CA TYR A 119 -13.74 -2.96 8.88
C TYR A 119 -15.13 -3.36 8.37
N GLN A 120 -15.40 -4.65 8.18
CA GLN A 120 -16.76 -5.13 7.92
C GLN A 120 -17.69 -4.86 9.10
N LEU A 121 -17.22 -5.06 10.34
CA LEU A 121 -17.98 -4.71 11.56
C LEU A 121 -18.24 -3.20 11.67
N GLN A 122 -17.42 -2.36 11.07
CA GLN A 122 -17.60 -0.91 10.99
C GLN A 122 -18.51 -0.47 9.82
N GLY A 123 -18.99 -1.41 9.00
CA GLY A 123 -19.93 -1.15 7.91
C GLY A 123 -19.28 -0.91 6.54
N TYR A 124 -17.98 -1.13 6.38
CA TYR A 124 -17.31 -1.05 5.09
C TYR A 124 -17.52 -2.33 4.26
N ALA A 125 -17.64 -2.19 2.94
CA ALA A 125 -17.52 -3.33 2.03
C ALA A 125 -16.02 -3.62 1.82
N VAL A 126 -15.53 -4.77 2.31
CA VAL A 126 -14.11 -5.10 2.30
C VAL A 126 -13.85 -6.31 1.40
N THR A 127 -12.93 -6.16 0.46
CA THR A 127 -12.41 -7.23 -0.42
C THR A 127 -10.92 -7.46 -0.14
N VAL A 128 -10.44 -8.66 -0.46
CA VAL A 128 -9.01 -9.00 -0.37
C VAL A 128 -8.52 -9.33 -1.77
N GLU A 129 -7.51 -8.63 -2.24
CA GLU A 129 -6.86 -8.85 -3.52
C GLU A 129 -5.43 -9.36 -3.32
N LYS A 130 -5.00 -10.29 -4.18
CA LYS A 130 -3.67 -10.89 -4.13
C LYS A 130 -2.98 -10.79 -5.48
N PRO A 131 -1.64 -10.64 -5.51
CA PRO A 131 -0.89 -10.76 -6.74
C PRO A 131 -1.07 -12.17 -7.34
N ARG A 132 -1.18 -12.26 -8.66
CA ARG A 132 -1.36 -13.55 -9.37
C ARG A 132 -0.16 -14.49 -9.24
N CYS A 133 1.01 -13.96 -8.96
CA CYS A 133 2.24 -14.70 -8.66
C CYS A 133 3.20 -13.84 -7.85
N GLY A 134 4.10 -14.49 -7.10
CA GLY A 134 5.00 -13.81 -6.17
C GLY A 134 4.33 -13.58 -4.80
N LYS A 135 5.11 -13.06 -3.88
CA LYS A 135 4.67 -12.76 -2.51
C LYS A 135 4.03 -11.38 -2.36
N ASP A 136 4.39 -10.45 -3.25
CA ASP A 136 3.94 -9.05 -3.22
C ASP A 136 3.70 -8.50 -4.64
N TRP A 137 3.16 -7.30 -4.75
CA TRP A 137 2.82 -6.67 -6.03
C TRP A 137 4.07 -6.25 -6.82
N ASN A 138 5.17 -5.94 -6.13
CA ASN A 138 6.43 -5.61 -6.77
C ASN A 138 7.06 -6.84 -7.43
N GLU A 139 7.08 -7.98 -6.76
CA GLU A 139 7.56 -9.24 -7.35
C GLU A 139 6.68 -9.66 -8.55
N TYR A 140 5.37 -9.49 -8.44
CA TYR A 140 4.47 -9.75 -9.58
C TYR A 140 4.78 -8.87 -10.78
N LEU A 141 4.98 -7.57 -10.58
CA LEU A 141 5.37 -6.63 -11.64
C LEU A 141 6.68 -7.04 -12.29
N GLN A 142 7.72 -7.33 -11.50
CA GLN A 142 9.03 -7.74 -11.99
C GLN A 142 8.94 -9.01 -12.86
N ARG A 143 8.23 -10.03 -12.40
CA ARG A 143 8.01 -11.27 -13.16
C ARG A 143 7.28 -11.02 -14.49
N LYS A 144 6.29 -10.12 -14.50
CA LYS A 144 5.55 -9.75 -15.70
C LYS A 144 6.42 -9.00 -16.73
N ILE A 145 7.32 -8.13 -16.29
CA ILE A 145 8.27 -7.43 -17.16
C ILE A 145 9.25 -8.44 -17.76
N CYS A 146 9.92 -9.26 -16.95
CA CYS A 146 10.87 -10.28 -17.40
C CYS A 146 10.26 -11.28 -18.39
N SER A 147 8.98 -11.63 -18.24
CA SER A 147 8.30 -12.53 -19.19
C SER A 147 8.05 -11.87 -20.55
N ARG A 148 7.80 -10.56 -20.60
CA ARG A 148 7.63 -9.80 -21.84
C ARG A 148 8.95 -9.63 -22.61
N GLU A 149 10.06 -9.48 -21.91
CA GLU A 149 11.40 -9.34 -22.53
C GLU A 149 11.89 -10.65 -23.16
N ARG A 150 11.55 -11.80 -22.55
CA ARG A 150 11.91 -13.14 -23.10
C ARG A 150 11.04 -13.58 -24.27
N GLY A 151 9.91 -12.93 -24.51
CA GLY A 151 9.00 -13.22 -25.62
C GLY A 151 9.22 -12.37 -26.87
N ARG A 152 10.27 -11.53 -26.88
CA ARG A 152 10.75 -10.76 -28.04
C ARG A 152 12.03 -11.35 -28.60
#